data_d87d4867184b6ad053fe9ef96b36e232
#
_entry.id   d87d4867184b6ad053fe9ef96b36e232
#
_cell.length_a   1.000
_cell.length_b   1.000
_cell.length_c   1.000
_cell.angle_alpha   90.00
_cell.angle_beta   90.00
_cell.angle_gamma   90.00
#
_symmetry.space_group_name_H-M   'P 1'
#
loop_
_entity.id
_entity.type
_entity.pdbx_description
1 polymer ?
#
loop_
_entity_poly.entity_id
_entity_poly.type
_entity_poly.pdbx_seq_one_letter_code
_entity_poly.pdbx_strand_id
1 'polypeptide(L)'
;MALVQRRPGRVSDDGQVARFVPVEELFKGRHFDQEIVVLCVRWYLGYKLSYRDLVAMMGERGIDLAHTTILRWVQRYTPEFEKRWKRFARTVGGSWRMDETYVKVRGEWVYLYRAVDKAGKTVDFYLSRKRDVNAAKTFLRKAMKGQRIPTKITLDAYAASHRSVTDLKESGELPKRVKVRSSKYLNNLIEQDHRRVKQRLRPMLGLKRFRNAVVVISGIELAEKIKKGQFKLGKLGGCSMPVIWQAVLAA
;
A
#
# COMPACT_ATOMS: atom_id res chain seq x y z
N MET A 1 -15.49 -22.78 20.37
CA MET A 1 -15.35 -21.35 20.77
C MET A 1 -14.09 -21.21 21.61
N ALA A 2 -13.00 -20.74 21.06
CA ALA A 2 -11.76 -20.52 21.80
C ALA A 2 -11.45 -19.02 21.71
N LEU A 3 -11.52 -18.37 22.85
CA LEU A 3 -11.21 -16.96 23.07
C LEU A 3 -9.78 -16.66 22.60
N VAL A 4 -9.67 -15.77 21.61
CA VAL A 4 -8.41 -15.15 21.25
C VAL A 4 -8.05 -14.17 22.37
N GLN A 5 -7.10 -14.55 23.23
CA GLN A 5 -6.53 -13.65 24.24
C GLN A 5 -5.94 -12.40 23.56
N ARG A 6 -6.44 -11.25 23.95
CA ARG A 6 -5.96 -9.92 23.54
C ARG A 6 -4.52 -9.75 24.03
N ARG A 7 -3.55 -9.69 23.11
CA ARG A 7 -2.23 -9.15 23.42
C ARG A 7 -2.30 -7.62 23.41
N PRO A 8 -1.68 -6.93 24.39
CA PRO A 8 -1.69 -5.48 24.45
C PRO A 8 -1.02 -4.89 23.20
N GLY A 9 -1.62 -3.82 22.67
CA GLY A 9 -1.13 -3.10 21.50
C GLY A 9 0.27 -2.54 21.73
N ARG A 10 1.10 -2.58 20.69
CA ARG A 10 2.39 -1.89 20.68
C ARG A 10 2.16 -0.40 20.85
N VAL A 11 2.79 0.20 21.85
CA VAL A 11 2.82 1.65 22.08
C VAL A 11 3.56 2.32 20.90
N SER A 12 2.97 3.33 20.29
CA SER A 12 3.68 4.26 19.40
C SER A 12 4.54 5.19 20.23
N ASP A 13 5.62 5.76 19.68
CA ASP A 13 6.59 6.63 20.34
C ASP A 13 5.98 7.87 21.07
N ASP A 14 4.73 8.16 20.81
CA ASP A 14 3.98 9.30 21.37
C ASP A 14 3.08 8.89 22.54
N GLY A 15 3.20 7.68 23.08
CA GLY A 15 2.42 7.23 24.24
C GLY A 15 0.91 7.05 24.01
N GLN A 16 0.38 7.33 22.82
CA GLN A 16 -1.00 7.10 22.47
C GLN A 16 -1.20 5.70 21.87
N VAL A 17 -1.91 4.85 22.58
CA VAL A 17 -2.45 3.60 22.01
C VAL A 17 -3.38 4.00 20.88
N ALA A 18 -3.01 3.66 19.64
CA ALA A 18 -3.86 3.93 18.49
C ALA A 18 -5.21 3.22 18.68
N ARG A 19 -6.20 3.93 19.21
CA ARG A 19 -7.57 3.43 19.34
C ARG A 19 -8.12 3.18 17.95
N PHE A 20 -8.39 1.93 17.63
CA PHE A 20 -9.15 1.59 16.44
C PHE A 20 -10.62 1.90 16.70
N VAL A 21 -11.26 2.56 15.74
CA VAL A 21 -12.72 2.69 15.76
C VAL A 21 -13.32 1.29 15.72
N PRO A 22 -14.26 0.92 16.62
CA PRO A 22 -14.94 -0.37 16.53
C PRO A 22 -15.54 -0.59 15.14
N VAL A 23 -15.60 -1.84 14.68
CA VAL A 23 -16.09 -2.15 13.32
C VAL A 23 -17.53 -1.69 13.16
N GLU A 24 -18.35 -1.86 14.21
CA GLU A 24 -19.74 -1.45 14.25
C GLU A 24 -19.88 0.06 14.04
N GLU A 25 -19.01 0.85 14.67
CA GLU A 25 -19.00 2.32 14.51
C GLU A 25 -18.44 2.74 13.15
N LEU A 26 -17.50 1.98 12.60
CA LEU A 26 -16.91 2.29 11.29
C LEU A 26 -17.95 2.29 10.16
N PHE A 27 -18.94 1.39 10.26
CA PHE A 27 -20.01 1.20 9.28
C PHE A 27 -21.37 1.73 9.75
N LYS A 28 -21.48 2.29 10.96
CA LYS A 28 -22.71 2.81 11.53
C LYS A 28 -23.37 3.85 10.63
N GLY A 29 -24.69 3.76 10.48
CA GLY A 29 -25.48 4.70 9.69
C GLY A 29 -25.23 4.59 8.16
N ARG A 30 -24.72 3.45 7.68
CA ARG A 30 -24.61 3.17 6.26
C ARG A 30 -25.88 2.49 5.75
N HIS A 31 -26.31 2.92 4.57
CA HIS A 31 -27.48 2.32 3.89
C HIS A 31 -27.20 0.88 3.42
N PHE A 32 -25.94 0.55 3.19
CA PHE A 32 -25.50 -0.75 2.70
C PHE A 32 -24.76 -1.53 3.78
N ASP A 33 -24.95 -2.83 3.78
CA ASP A 33 -24.28 -3.73 4.70
C ASP A 33 -22.76 -3.65 4.59
N GLN A 34 -22.10 -3.87 5.72
CA GLN A 34 -20.63 -3.87 5.82
C GLN A 34 -19.99 -4.79 4.78
N GLU A 35 -20.58 -5.97 4.54
CA GLU A 35 -20.04 -6.95 3.61
C GLU A 35 -20.01 -6.42 2.17
N ILE A 36 -21.06 -5.72 1.74
CA ILE A 36 -21.14 -5.09 0.41
C ILE A 36 -20.08 -3.99 0.27
N VAL A 37 -19.94 -3.15 1.28
CA VAL A 37 -18.94 -2.08 1.31
C VAL A 37 -17.53 -2.66 1.20
N VAL A 38 -17.20 -3.64 2.05
CA VAL A 38 -15.88 -4.29 2.07
C VAL A 38 -15.62 -5.03 0.75
N LEU A 39 -16.62 -5.71 0.21
CA LEU A 39 -16.52 -6.43 -1.06
C LEU A 39 -16.17 -5.47 -2.22
N CYS A 40 -16.93 -4.38 -2.37
CA CYS A 40 -16.71 -3.40 -3.42
C CYS A 40 -15.32 -2.75 -3.32
N VAL A 41 -14.92 -2.32 -2.11
CA VAL A 41 -13.60 -1.72 -1.90
C VAL A 41 -12.49 -2.73 -2.20
N ARG A 42 -12.58 -3.94 -1.68
CA ARG A 42 -11.62 -5.02 -1.94
C ARG A 42 -11.51 -5.35 -3.43
N TRP A 43 -12.63 -5.46 -4.13
CA TRP A 43 -12.64 -5.75 -5.56
C TRP A 43 -12.03 -4.60 -6.35
N TYR A 44 -12.40 -3.36 -6.04
CA TYR A 44 -11.81 -2.19 -6.68
C TYR A 44 -10.28 -2.16 -6.51
N LEU A 45 -9.75 -2.44 -5.34
CA LEU A 45 -8.32 -2.39 -5.07
C LEU A 45 -7.56 -3.60 -5.63
N GLY A 46 -8.16 -4.78 -5.62
CA GLY A 46 -7.49 -6.04 -5.93
C GLY A 46 -7.61 -6.53 -7.37
N TYR A 47 -8.64 -6.09 -8.10
CA TYR A 47 -8.93 -6.56 -9.46
C TYR A 47 -8.91 -5.40 -10.47
N LYS A 48 -8.80 -5.70 -11.75
CA LYS A 48 -8.76 -4.72 -12.84
C LYS A 48 -10.18 -4.24 -13.19
N LEU A 49 -10.86 -3.66 -12.23
CA LEU A 49 -12.24 -3.18 -12.34
C LEU A 49 -12.29 -1.66 -12.18
N SER A 50 -13.14 -1.02 -12.96
CA SER A 50 -13.54 0.37 -12.74
C SER A 50 -14.70 0.46 -11.73
N TYR A 51 -15.05 1.67 -11.29
CA TYR A 51 -16.25 1.86 -10.46
C TYR A 51 -17.54 1.48 -11.23
N ARG A 52 -17.57 1.67 -12.55
CA ARG A 52 -18.72 1.33 -13.38
C ARG A 52 -18.90 -0.18 -13.52
N ASP A 53 -17.79 -0.92 -13.66
CA ASP A 53 -17.85 -2.38 -13.68
C ASP A 53 -18.44 -2.91 -12.37
N LEU A 54 -18.04 -2.33 -11.22
CA LEU A 54 -18.58 -2.71 -9.93
C LEU A 54 -20.07 -2.36 -9.78
N VAL A 55 -20.51 -1.23 -10.34
CA VAL A 55 -21.95 -0.89 -10.37
C VAL A 55 -22.73 -1.94 -11.17
N ALA A 56 -22.25 -2.30 -12.36
CA ALA A 56 -22.88 -3.34 -13.17
C ALA A 56 -22.92 -4.69 -12.43
N MET A 57 -21.80 -5.12 -11.85
CA MET A 57 -21.72 -6.38 -11.09
C MET A 57 -22.62 -6.41 -9.85
N MET A 58 -22.87 -5.27 -9.20
CA MET A 58 -23.80 -5.17 -8.08
C MET A 58 -25.25 -5.16 -8.57
N GLY A 59 -25.53 -4.48 -9.67
CA GLY A 59 -26.85 -4.47 -10.30
C GLY A 59 -27.34 -5.87 -10.68
N GLU A 60 -26.47 -6.74 -11.20
CA GLU A 60 -26.77 -8.17 -11.46
C GLU A 60 -27.21 -8.94 -10.20
N ARG A 61 -26.92 -8.41 -9.01
CA ARG A 61 -27.29 -8.98 -7.70
C ARG A 61 -28.44 -8.23 -7.03
N GLY A 62 -29.14 -7.39 -7.79
CA GLY A 62 -30.24 -6.57 -7.28
C GLY A 62 -29.81 -5.44 -6.34
N ILE A 63 -28.51 -5.07 -6.33
CA ILE A 63 -27.98 -4.00 -5.48
C ILE A 63 -27.74 -2.77 -6.33
N ASP A 64 -28.60 -1.78 -6.18
CA ASP A 64 -28.46 -0.50 -6.89
C ASP A 64 -27.45 0.41 -6.19
N LEU A 65 -26.34 0.72 -6.88
CA LEU A 65 -25.21 1.50 -6.37
C LEU A 65 -24.79 2.58 -7.36
N ALA A 66 -24.67 3.81 -6.89
CA ALA A 66 -23.99 4.84 -7.68
C ALA A 66 -22.45 4.65 -7.61
N HIS A 67 -21.75 4.84 -8.74
CA HIS A 67 -20.29 4.78 -8.81
C HIS A 67 -19.60 5.77 -7.84
N THR A 68 -20.23 6.91 -7.56
CA THR A 68 -19.76 7.90 -6.57
C THR A 68 -19.82 7.37 -5.14
N THR A 69 -20.76 6.49 -4.84
CA THR A 69 -20.86 5.80 -3.54
C THR A 69 -19.65 4.90 -3.33
N ILE A 70 -19.30 4.07 -4.32
CA ILE A 70 -18.11 3.20 -4.26
C ILE A 70 -16.84 4.06 -4.15
N LEU A 71 -16.75 5.17 -4.91
CA LEU A 71 -15.62 6.09 -4.80
C LEU A 71 -15.45 6.62 -3.37
N ARG A 72 -16.56 7.06 -2.72
CA ARG A 72 -16.53 7.53 -1.34
C ARG A 72 -16.10 6.43 -0.37
N TRP A 73 -16.54 5.20 -0.58
CA TRP A 73 -16.14 4.04 0.22
C TRP A 73 -14.64 3.77 0.10
N VAL A 74 -14.11 3.73 -1.12
CA VAL A 74 -12.67 3.55 -1.35
C VAL A 74 -11.86 4.62 -0.63
N GLN A 75 -12.26 5.90 -0.75
CA GLN A 75 -11.54 7.00 -0.09
C GLN A 75 -11.62 6.94 1.44
N ARG A 76 -12.74 6.52 1.99
CA ARG A 76 -12.97 6.46 3.44
C ARG A 76 -12.31 5.24 4.07
N TYR A 77 -12.51 4.06 3.48
CA TYR A 77 -12.18 2.80 4.15
C TYR A 77 -10.77 2.29 3.83
N THR A 78 -10.17 2.66 2.70
CA THR A 78 -8.80 2.23 2.38
C THR A 78 -7.78 2.57 3.47
N PRO A 79 -7.73 3.79 4.02
CA PRO A 79 -6.80 4.12 5.11
C PRO A 79 -7.03 3.27 6.37
N GLU A 80 -8.30 2.97 6.71
CA GLU A 80 -8.63 2.12 7.85
C GLU A 80 -8.19 0.66 7.60
N PHE A 81 -8.36 0.17 6.39
CA PHE A 81 -7.89 -1.16 6.03
C PHE A 81 -6.36 -1.26 6.11
N GLU A 82 -5.61 -0.28 5.59
CA GLU A 82 -4.16 -0.23 5.74
C GLU A 82 -3.72 -0.26 7.20
N LYS A 83 -4.33 0.58 8.02
CA LYS A 83 -4.03 0.68 9.45
C LYS A 83 -4.23 -0.66 10.16
N ARG A 84 -5.33 -1.38 9.87
CA ARG A 84 -5.62 -2.68 10.47
C ARG A 84 -4.68 -3.77 9.97
N TRP A 85 -4.46 -3.85 8.67
CA TRP A 85 -3.55 -4.81 8.06
C TRP A 85 -2.09 -4.63 8.51
N LYS A 86 -1.66 -3.39 8.77
CA LYS A 86 -0.29 -3.09 9.24
C LYS A 86 0.08 -3.86 10.51
N ARG A 87 -0.86 -4.18 11.39
CA ARG A 87 -0.61 -4.95 12.61
C ARG A 87 -0.11 -6.37 12.34
N PHE A 88 -0.48 -6.92 11.21
CA PHE A 88 -0.10 -8.27 10.79
C PHE A 88 1.11 -8.28 9.84
N ALA A 89 1.69 -7.12 9.53
CA ALA A 89 2.76 -7.02 8.56
C ALA A 89 4.00 -7.83 8.96
N ARG A 90 4.58 -8.53 7.98
CA ARG A 90 5.89 -9.17 8.12
C ARG A 90 6.97 -8.19 7.72
N THR A 91 8.12 -8.26 8.39
CA THR A 91 9.31 -7.54 7.96
C THR A 91 9.81 -8.07 6.62
N VAL A 92 10.27 -7.18 5.75
CA VAL A 92 10.86 -7.52 4.46
C VAL A 92 12.37 -7.78 4.60
N GLY A 93 12.97 -8.37 3.58
CA GLY A 93 14.42 -8.59 3.52
C GLY A 93 15.23 -7.28 3.48
N GLY A 94 16.48 -7.31 3.95
CA GLY A 94 17.34 -6.12 4.03
C GLY A 94 18.00 -5.69 2.71
N SER A 95 17.85 -6.43 1.62
CA SER A 95 18.37 -6.05 0.30
C SER A 95 17.26 -5.46 -0.54
N TRP A 96 17.26 -4.13 -0.69
CA TRP A 96 16.21 -3.40 -1.38
C TRP A 96 16.61 -3.05 -2.81
N ARG A 97 15.66 -3.07 -3.71
CA ARG A 97 15.72 -2.47 -5.04
C ARG A 97 14.74 -1.32 -5.07
N MET A 98 15.25 -0.14 -5.34
CA MET A 98 14.46 1.09 -5.41
C MET A 98 14.47 1.59 -6.83
N ASP A 99 13.31 2.00 -7.29
CA ASP A 99 13.10 2.62 -8.60
C ASP A 99 11.89 3.54 -8.54
N GLU A 100 11.81 4.48 -9.47
CA GLU A 100 10.64 5.30 -9.66
C GLU A 100 9.98 5.07 -11.01
N THR A 101 8.67 5.19 -10.99
CA THR A 101 7.85 5.20 -12.20
C THR A 101 6.89 6.38 -12.14
N TYR A 102 6.14 6.61 -13.19
CA TYR A 102 5.19 7.72 -13.25
C TYR A 102 3.77 7.24 -13.50
N VAL A 103 2.82 7.99 -12.96
CA VAL A 103 1.38 7.81 -13.16
C VAL A 103 0.75 9.17 -13.48
N LYS A 104 -0.36 9.19 -14.24
CA LYS A 104 -1.10 10.43 -14.53
C LYS A 104 -2.12 10.71 -13.44
N VAL A 105 -2.09 11.95 -12.92
CA VAL A 105 -3.10 12.48 -12.00
C VAL A 105 -3.57 13.81 -12.56
N ARG A 106 -4.84 13.92 -12.90
CA ARG A 106 -5.45 15.11 -13.55
C ARG A 106 -4.72 15.54 -14.84
N GLY A 107 -4.25 14.56 -15.62
CA GLY A 107 -3.48 14.84 -16.83
C GLY A 107 -1.99 15.10 -16.63
N GLU A 108 -1.54 15.43 -15.42
CA GLU A 108 -0.16 15.70 -15.06
C GLU A 108 0.60 14.43 -14.65
N TRP A 109 1.88 14.35 -14.99
CA TRP A 109 2.75 13.27 -14.56
C TRP A 109 3.19 13.50 -13.12
N VAL A 110 2.97 12.50 -12.27
CA VAL A 110 3.50 12.41 -10.91
C VAL A 110 4.33 11.14 -10.76
N TYR A 111 5.25 11.15 -9.82
CA TYR A 111 6.27 10.11 -9.67
C TYR A 111 5.92 9.18 -8.51
N LEU A 112 5.94 7.89 -8.78
CA LEU A 112 5.71 6.83 -7.81
C LEU A 112 7.05 6.16 -7.50
N TYR A 113 7.66 6.54 -6.38
CA TYR A 113 8.82 5.87 -5.80
C TYR A 113 8.40 4.56 -5.17
N ARG A 114 9.14 3.50 -5.40
CA ARG A 114 8.85 2.18 -4.84
C ARG A 114 10.14 1.46 -4.49
N ALA A 115 10.07 0.58 -3.50
CA ALA A 115 11.12 -0.38 -3.23
C ALA A 115 10.53 -1.76 -3.01
N VAL A 116 11.26 -2.78 -3.49
CA VAL A 116 10.99 -4.19 -3.23
C VAL A 116 12.25 -4.85 -2.68
N ASP A 117 12.08 -5.90 -1.88
CA ASP A 117 13.21 -6.70 -1.42
C ASP A 117 13.69 -7.71 -2.48
N LYS A 118 14.73 -8.48 -2.16
CA LYS A 118 15.28 -9.52 -3.05
C LYS A 118 14.24 -10.58 -3.45
N ALA A 119 13.22 -10.82 -2.62
CA ALA A 119 12.15 -11.78 -2.88
C ALA A 119 10.94 -11.14 -3.60
N GLY A 120 11.04 -9.88 -4.03
CA GLY A 120 9.95 -9.15 -4.68
C GLY A 120 8.84 -8.67 -3.73
N LYS A 121 9.06 -8.77 -2.42
CA LYS A 121 8.12 -8.23 -1.43
C LYS A 121 8.20 -6.72 -1.40
N THR A 122 7.06 -6.05 -1.38
CA THR A 122 6.99 -4.59 -1.34
C THR A 122 7.52 -4.07 0.00
N VAL A 123 8.56 -3.25 -0.05
CA VAL A 123 9.09 -2.52 1.10
C VAL A 123 8.16 -1.37 1.44
N ASP A 124 8.10 -0.37 0.56
CA ASP A 124 7.20 0.77 0.67
C ASP A 124 7.05 1.46 -0.69
N PHE A 125 6.18 2.48 -0.74
CA PHE A 125 5.96 3.35 -1.88
C PHE A 125 5.75 4.80 -1.42
N TYR A 126 5.97 5.75 -2.34
CA TYR A 126 5.72 7.17 -2.10
C TYR A 126 5.34 7.87 -3.39
N LEU A 127 4.22 8.60 -3.38
CA LEU A 127 3.77 9.39 -4.52
C LEU A 127 4.24 10.83 -4.35
N SER A 128 4.96 11.38 -5.33
CA SER A 128 5.47 12.74 -5.33
C SER A 128 5.09 13.48 -6.61
N ARG A 129 4.87 14.78 -6.51
CA ARG A 129 4.75 15.66 -7.67
C ARG A 129 6.09 15.94 -8.35
N LYS A 130 7.20 15.79 -7.62
CA LYS A 130 8.54 16.07 -8.09
C LYS A 130 9.38 14.80 -8.17
N ARG A 131 10.28 14.77 -9.15
CA ARG A 131 11.32 13.76 -9.30
C ARG A 131 12.66 14.40 -8.94
N ASP A 132 12.92 14.51 -7.66
CA ASP A 132 14.12 15.19 -7.15
C ASP A 132 14.74 14.44 -5.95
N VAL A 133 15.88 14.93 -5.49
CA VAL A 133 16.62 14.39 -4.34
C VAL A 133 15.75 14.40 -3.08
N ASN A 134 14.95 15.45 -2.86
CA ASN A 134 14.12 15.56 -1.66
C ASN A 134 12.98 14.55 -1.64
N ALA A 135 12.36 14.28 -2.78
CA ALA A 135 11.35 13.24 -2.91
C ALA A 135 11.94 11.85 -2.64
N ALA A 136 13.12 11.55 -3.18
CA ALA A 136 13.84 10.30 -2.94
C ALA A 136 14.24 10.14 -1.46
N LYS A 137 14.73 11.21 -0.80
CA LYS A 137 15.01 11.21 0.65
C LYS A 137 13.75 10.95 1.48
N THR A 138 12.65 11.63 1.15
CA THR A 138 11.36 11.47 1.84
C THR A 138 10.86 10.03 1.72
N PHE A 139 10.99 9.44 0.53
CA PHE A 139 10.67 8.03 0.33
C PHE A 139 11.53 7.10 1.18
N LEU A 140 12.86 7.27 1.17
CA LEU A 140 13.79 6.44 1.95
C LEU A 140 13.53 6.54 3.45
N ARG A 141 13.32 7.75 3.98
CA ARG A 141 12.94 7.97 5.39
C ARG A 141 11.65 7.22 5.75
N LYS A 142 10.63 7.35 4.90
CA LYS A 142 9.35 6.64 5.08
C LYS A 142 9.55 5.13 5.11
N ALA A 143 10.32 4.59 4.16
CA ALA A 143 10.58 3.16 4.04
C ALA A 143 11.36 2.62 5.26
N MET A 144 12.36 3.34 5.73
CA MET A 144 13.14 2.98 6.93
C MET A 144 12.30 3.06 8.22
N LYS A 145 11.42 4.05 8.36
CA LYS A 145 10.51 4.15 9.51
C LYS A 145 9.51 2.99 9.55
N GLY A 146 9.07 2.51 8.40
CA GLY A 146 8.10 1.41 8.29
C GLY A 146 8.71 0.02 8.34
N GLN A 147 10.04 -0.10 8.14
CA GLN A 147 10.74 -1.36 7.98
C GLN A 147 12.08 -1.35 8.74
N ARG A 148 12.88 -2.40 8.55
CA ARG A 148 14.26 -2.42 9.02
C ARG A 148 15.14 -1.53 8.14
N ILE A 149 16.22 -0.98 8.71
CA ILE A 149 17.27 -0.33 7.92
C ILE A 149 17.84 -1.37 6.95
N PRO A 150 17.95 -1.05 5.65
CA PRO A 150 18.47 -2.00 4.67
C PRO A 150 19.95 -2.28 4.89
N THR A 151 20.41 -3.47 4.50
CA THR A 151 21.82 -3.79 4.40
C THR A 151 22.41 -3.39 3.05
N LYS A 152 21.56 -3.37 2.02
CA LYS A 152 21.91 -3.02 0.64
C LYS A 152 20.75 -2.31 -0.05
N ILE A 153 21.07 -1.27 -0.83
CA ILE A 153 20.13 -0.59 -1.72
C ILE A 153 20.67 -0.69 -3.15
N THR A 154 19.88 -1.25 -4.05
CA THR A 154 20.17 -1.25 -5.49
C THR A 154 19.34 -0.15 -6.13
N LEU A 155 19.98 0.73 -6.88
CA LEU A 155 19.41 1.85 -7.62
C LEU A 155 19.63 1.67 -9.10
N ASP A 156 18.84 2.34 -9.93
CA ASP A 156 19.17 2.58 -11.32
C ASP A 156 20.29 3.65 -11.45
N ALA A 157 20.57 4.10 -12.67
CA ALA A 157 21.59 5.13 -12.93
C ALA A 157 21.10 6.57 -12.64
N TYR A 158 19.91 6.77 -12.06
CA TYR A 158 19.37 8.11 -11.83
C TYR A 158 20.10 8.85 -10.70
N ALA A 159 20.75 9.96 -11.07
CA ALA A 159 21.65 10.71 -10.19
C ALA A 159 20.98 11.19 -8.89
N ALA A 160 19.71 11.63 -8.93
CA ALA A 160 19.00 12.11 -7.73
C ALA A 160 18.77 11.01 -6.71
N SER A 161 18.52 9.76 -7.13
CA SER A 161 18.37 8.62 -6.23
C SER A 161 19.70 8.28 -5.55
N HIS A 162 20.82 8.32 -6.29
CA HIS A 162 22.17 8.16 -5.72
C HIS A 162 22.52 9.29 -4.73
N ARG A 163 22.30 10.55 -5.14
CA ARG A 163 22.54 11.72 -4.27
C ARG A 163 21.74 11.65 -2.98
N SER A 164 20.48 11.21 -3.05
CA SER A 164 19.64 11.07 -1.85
C SER A 164 20.21 10.10 -0.82
N VAL A 165 20.80 8.97 -1.28
CA VAL A 165 21.44 7.98 -0.40
C VAL A 165 22.73 8.53 0.18
N THR A 166 23.54 9.24 -0.62
CA THR A 166 24.77 9.90 -0.15
C THR A 166 24.47 10.89 0.96
N ASP A 167 23.52 11.81 0.70
CA ASP A 167 23.12 12.83 1.67
C ASP A 167 22.57 12.22 2.98
N LEU A 168 21.79 11.13 2.90
CA LEU A 168 21.29 10.45 4.10
C LEU A 168 22.38 9.73 4.88
N LYS A 169 23.47 9.30 4.22
CA LYS A 169 24.66 8.75 4.90
C LYS A 169 25.49 9.86 5.56
N GLU A 170 25.64 11.00 4.90
CA GLU A 170 26.36 12.15 5.43
C GLU A 170 25.64 12.75 6.65
N SER A 171 24.31 12.83 6.62
CA SER A 171 23.49 13.25 7.75
C SER A 171 23.38 12.23 8.90
N GLY A 172 23.90 11.01 8.72
CA GLY A 172 23.81 9.93 9.72
C GLY A 172 22.45 9.22 9.78
N GLU A 173 21.46 9.63 8.98
CA GLU A 173 20.12 9.00 8.93
C GLU A 173 20.18 7.59 8.32
N LEU A 174 21.11 7.35 7.42
CA LEU A 174 21.38 6.04 6.85
C LEU A 174 22.81 5.61 7.25
N PRO A 175 22.99 4.47 7.94
CA PRO A 175 24.30 4.02 8.37
C PRO A 175 25.30 3.88 7.21
N LYS A 176 26.55 4.32 7.39
CA LYS A 176 27.61 4.26 6.37
C LYS A 176 27.85 2.84 5.83
N ARG A 177 27.64 1.79 6.67
CA ARG A 177 27.79 0.37 6.30
C ARG A 177 26.79 -0.12 5.26
N VAL A 178 25.70 0.61 4.99
CA VAL A 178 24.71 0.22 3.98
C VAL A 178 25.37 0.24 2.59
N LYS A 179 25.40 -0.91 1.94
CA LYS A 179 25.97 -1.04 0.59
C LYS A 179 25.04 -0.43 -0.45
N VAL A 180 25.59 0.40 -1.34
CA VAL A 180 24.87 0.94 -2.49
C VAL A 180 25.37 0.24 -3.74
N ARG A 181 24.46 -0.17 -4.59
CA ARG A 181 24.76 -0.79 -5.89
C ARG A 181 24.03 -0.05 -6.98
N SER A 182 24.73 0.36 -8.02
CA SER A 182 24.12 0.84 -9.25
C SER A 182 24.03 -0.33 -10.23
N SER A 183 22.85 -0.58 -10.79
CA SER A 183 22.69 -1.63 -11.80
C SER A 183 21.42 -1.44 -12.62
N LYS A 184 21.60 -1.19 -13.91
CA LYS A 184 20.51 -1.10 -14.88
C LYS A 184 19.79 -2.46 -15.06
N TYR A 185 20.52 -3.57 -15.02
CA TYR A 185 19.99 -4.91 -15.32
C TYR A 185 19.33 -5.63 -14.14
N LEU A 186 19.51 -5.18 -12.91
CA LEU A 186 18.91 -5.82 -11.73
C LEU A 186 17.53 -5.26 -11.37
N ASN A 187 17.01 -4.34 -12.17
CA ASN A 187 15.74 -3.68 -11.92
C ASN A 187 14.53 -4.44 -12.48
N ASN A 188 14.73 -5.51 -13.25
CA ASN A 188 13.62 -6.32 -13.82
C ASN A 188 12.55 -6.69 -12.77
N LEU A 189 12.97 -6.99 -11.54
CA LEU A 189 12.06 -7.37 -10.47
C LEU A 189 11.13 -6.22 -10.06
N ILE A 190 11.67 -5.00 -9.91
CA ILE A 190 10.87 -3.83 -9.54
C ILE A 190 10.09 -3.30 -10.74
N GLU A 191 10.62 -3.42 -11.97
CA GLU A 191 9.90 -3.08 -13.19
C GLU A 191 8.65 -3.94 -13.39
N GLN A 192 8.75 -5.26 -13.16
CA GLN A 192 7.60 -6.15 -13.16
C GLN A 192 6.58 -5.75 -12.09
N ASP A 193 7.05 -5.32 -10.94
CA ASP A 193 6.21 -4.86 -9.84
C ASP A 193 5.52 -3.53 -10.17
N HIS A 194 6.19 -2.60 -10.84
CA HIS A 194 5.58 -1.39 -11.41
C HIS A 194 4.47 -1.72 -12.41
N ARG A 195 4.70 -2.71 -13.27
CA ARG A 195 3.72 -3.16 -14.27
C ARG A 195 2.42 -3.61 -13.62
N ARG A 196 2.48 -4.33 -12.49
CA ARG A 196 1.29 -4.77 -11.74
C ARG A 196 0.44 -3.59 -11.26
N VAL A 197 1.07 -2.58 -10.68
CA VAL A 197 0.36 -1.37 -10.22
C VAL A 197 -0.23 -0.60 -11.41
N LYS A 198 0.56 -0.39 -12.48
CA LYS A 198 0.07 0.28 -13.69
C LYS A 198 -1.11 -0.44 -14.34
N GLN A 199 -1.06 -1.77 -14.44
CA GLN A 199 -2.18 -2.57 -14.97
C GLN A 199 -3.44 -2.43 -14.14
N ARG A 200 -3.29 -2.21 -12.82
CA ARG A 200 -4.41 -1.99 -11.92
C ARG A 200 -5.00 -0.59 -12.09
N LEU A 201 -4.17 0.43 -12.32
CA LEU A 201 -4.61 1.81 -12.54
C LEU A 201 -5.28 2.04 -13.91
N ARG A 202 -4.94 1.22 -14.91
CA ARG A 202 -5.41 1.39 -16.29
C ARG A 202 -6.93 1.47 -16.45
N PRO A 203 -7.75 0.55 -15.87
CA PRO A 203 -9.21 0.59 -15.98
C PRO A 203 -9.88 1.67 -15.12
N MET A 204 -9.14 2.34 -14.24
CA MET A 204 -9.69 3.35 -13.31
C MET A 204 -10.04 4.69 -13.98
N LEU A 205 -9.84 4.83 -15.29
CA LEU A 205 -10.14 6.01 -16.10
C LEU A 205 -9.55 7.33 -15.57
N GLY A 206 -8.40 7.22 -14.92
CA GLY A 206 -7.61 8.34 -14.42
C GLY A 206 -7.92 8.76 -12.97
N LEU A 207 -6.91 9.29 -12.35
CA LEU A 207 -6.93 9.82 -11.00
C LEU A 207 -7.10 11.35 -11.08
N LYS A 208 -8.21 11.89 -10.55
CA LYS A 208 -8.57 13.31 -10.72
C LYS A 208 -7.96 14.25 -9.66
N ARG A 209 -7.59 13.74 -8.48
CA ARG A 209 -7.02 14.52 -7.37
C ARG A 209 -5.85 13.78 -6.75
N PHE A 210 -4.75 14.50 -6.49
CA PHE A 210 -3.54 13.92 -5.91
C PHE A 210 -3.81 13.18 -4.59
N ARG A 211 -4.57 13.79 -3.68
CA ARG A 211 -4.95 13.16 -2.41
C ARG A 211 -5.68 11.82 -2.62
N ASN A 212 -6.61 11.79 -3.55
CA ASN A 212 -7.35 10.57 -3.86
C ASN A 212 -6.46 9.52 -4.52
N ALA A 213 -5.50 9.96 -5.36
CA ALA A 213 -4.51 9.08 -5.97
C ALA A 213 -3.65 8.38 -4.92
N VAL A 214 -3.19 9.12 -3.90
CA VAL A 214 -2.45 8.53 -2.77
C VAL A 214 -3.26 7.42 -2.12
N VAL A 215 -4.53 7.65 -1.78
CA VAL A 215 -5.40 6.66 -1.13
C VAL A 215 -5.64 5.44 -2.02
N VAL A 216 -5.90 5.63 -3.31
CA VAL A 216 -6.13 4.51 -4.23
C VAL A 216 -4.86 3.68 -4.42
N ILE A 217 -3.71 4.33 -4.62
CA ILE A 217 -2.43 3.64 -4.79
C ILE A 217 -2.06 2.88 -3.51
N SER A 218 -2.30 3.47 -2.32
CA SER A 218 -2.03 2.77 -1.07
C SER A 218 -2.88 1.51 -0.91
N GLY A 219 -4.14 1.56 -1.31
CA GLY A 219 -5.00 0.39 -1.31
C GLY A 219 -4.57 -0.68 -2.32
N ILE A 220 -4.10 -0.27 -3.52
CA ILE A 220 -3.53 -1.21 -4.50
C ILE A 220 -2.29 -1.88 -3.94
N GLU A 221 -1.39 -1.13 -3.30
CA GLU A 221 -0.19 -1.67 -2.66
C GLU A 221 -0.53 -2.63 -1.51
N LEU A 222 -1.58 -2.31 -0.73
CA LEU A 222 -2.11 -3.23 0.28
C LEU A 222 -2.57 -4.53 -0.36
N ALA A 223 -3.38 -4.47 -1.42
CA ALA A 223 -3.86 -5.65 -2.13
C ALA A 223 -2.71 -6.49 -2.71
N GLU A 224 -1.67 -5.85 -3.26
CA GLU A 224 -0.48 -6.54 -3.75
C GLU A 224 0.35 -7.17 -2.61
N LYS A 225 0.49 -6.49 -1.47
CA LYS A 225 1.14 -7.07 -0.27
C LYS A 225 0.39 -8.29 0.26
N ILE A 226 -0.94 -8.29 0.20
CA ILE A 226 -1.76 -9.45 0.59
C ILE A 226 -1.49 -10.62 -0.38
N LYS A 227 -1.52 -10.39 -1.69
CA LYS A 227 -1.21 -11.40 -2.71
C LYS A 227 0.20 -11.98 -2.56
N LYS A 228 1.17 -11.16 -2.16
CA LYS A 228 2.57 -11.56 -1.91
C LYS A 228 2.77 -12.27 -0.57
N GLY A 229 1.71 -12.51 0.22
CA GLY A 229 1.78 -13.17 1.53
C GLY A 229 2.59 -12.40 2.57
N GLN A 230 2.55 -11.07 2.55
CA GLN A 230 3.35 -10.21 3.44
C GLN A 230 2.72 -9.98 4.82
N PHE A 231 1.74 -10.80 5.21
CA PHE A 231 1.07 -10.68 6.50
C PHE A 231 1.11 -11.99 7.29
N LYS A 232 1.18 -11.86 8.62
CA LYS A 232 1.15 -12.99 9.57
C LYS A 232 -0.31 -13.28 9.92
N LEU A 233 -0.98 -14.09 9.15
CA LEU A 233 -2.41 -14.38 9.32
C LEU A 233 -2.69 -15.58 10.25
N GLY A 234 -1.66 -16.32 10.68
CA GLY A 234 -1.83 -17.49 11.55
C GLY A 234 -2.81 -18.49 10.95
N LYS A 235 -3.80 -18.92 11.72
CA LYS A 235 -4.86 -19.85 11.28
C LYS A 235 -5.72 -19.31 10.13
N LEU A 236 -5.78 -17.99 9.94
CA LEU A 236 -6.53 -17.37 8.85
C LEU A 236 -5.86 -17.57 7.48
N GLY A 237 -4.59 -17.97 7.42
CA GLY A 237 -3.84 -18.09 6.18
C GLY A 237 -4.41 -19.10 5.16
N GLY A 238 -5.23 -20.05 5.62
CA GLY A 238 -5.94 -21.02 4.77
C GLY A 238 -7.39 -20.66 4.43
N CYS A 239 -7.91 -19.54 4.98
CA CYS A 239 -9.28 -19.12 4.77
C CYS A 239 -9.46 -18.38 3.43
N SER A 240 -10.71 -18.26 2.98
CA SER A 240 -11.05 -17.43 1.81
C SER A 240 -10.79 -15.94 2.07
N MET A 241 -10.52 -15.19 1.01
CA MET A 241 -10.26 -13.74 1.13
C MET A 241 -11.37 -12.96 1.85
N PRO A 242 -12.68 -13.20 1.61
CA PRO A 242 -13.73 -12.55 2.39
C PRO A 242 -13.57 -12.76 3.90
N VAL A 243 -13.36 -14.00 4.33
CA VAL A 243 -13.18 -14.36 5.75
C VAL A 243 -11.97 -13.67 6.36
N ILE A 244 -10.84 -13.65 5.64
CA ILE A 244 -9.61 -12.97 6.08
C ILE A 244 -9.86 -11.47 6.29
N TRP A 245 -10.51 -10.82 5.33
CA TRP A 245 -10.80 -9.38 5.43
C TRP A 245 -11.73 -9.06 6.59
N GLN A 246 -12.79 -9.85 6.78
CA GLN A 246 -13.70 -9.70 7.93
C GLN A 246 -12.95 -9.86 9.26
N ALA A 247 -12.14 -10.92 9.38
CA ALA A 247 -11.37 -11.17 10.59
C ALA A 247 -10.34 -10.08 10.91
N VAL A 248 -9.65 -9.55 9.89
CA VAL A 248 -8.69 -8.44 10.06
C VAL A 248 -9.40 -7.14 10.44
N LEU A 249 -10.63 -6.91 9.94
CA LEU A 249 -11.42 -5.75 10.32
C LEU A 249 -11.92 -5.84 11.76
N ALA A 250 -12.31 -7.02 12.21
CA ALA A 250 -12.81 -7.26 13.57
C ALA A 250 -11.69 -7.29 14.64
N ALA A 251 -10.44 -7.54 14.22
CA ALA A 251 -9.30 -7.59 15.14
C ALA A 251 -8.78 -6.20 15.45
#